data_9d59dadbfcb3c943930ac3b081601357
#
_entry.id   9d59dadbfcb3c943930ac3b081601357
#
_cell.length_a   1.000
_cell.length_b   1.000
_cell.length_c   1.000
_cell.angle_alpha   90.00
_cell.angle_beta   90.00
_cell.angle_gamma   90.00
#
_symmetry.space_group_name_H-M   'P 1'
#
loop_
_entity.id
_entity.type
_entity.pdbx_description
1 polymer ?
#
loop_
_entity_poly.entity_id
_entity_poly.type
_entity_poly.pdbx_seq_one_letter_code
_entity_poly.pdbx_strand_id
1 'polypeptide(L)'
;MAAGSTYTPIATTTLGSAQATVSFNSFSGYTDLILVVAGTVSTANNPTLRFNSDSGSNYSWRYLAGNGSSASTGGSANQTSILTGGLGTSTIGNIIYHINNYSNTTTNKTVINRHNRADDSVTAWVGLWRNTAAITTIDLGAGGGNWNTGSTFTLYGIQAA
;
A
#
# COMPACT_ATOMS: atom_id res chain seq x y z
N MET A 1 -15.07 23.91 -19.65
CA MET A 1 -14.60 22.53 -19.95
C MET A 1 -14.96 21.66 -18.76
N ALA A 2 -15.51 20.47 -18.96
CA ALA A 2 -15.66 19.51 -17.88
C ALA A 2 -14.24 19.06 -17.45
N ALA A 3 -14.00 18.97 -16.15
CA ALA A 3 -12.76 18.40 -15.64
C ALA A 3 -12.65 16.93 -16.12
N GLY A 4 -11.49 16.53 -16.62
CA GLY A 4 -11.22 15.14 -16.96
C GLY A 4 -11.33 14.23 -15.75
N SER A 5 -11.34 12.91 -15.97
CA SER A 5 -11.37 11.92 -14.88
C SER A 5 -10.10 12.03 -14.05
N THR A 6 -10.24 12.40 -12.76
CA THR A 6 -9.10 12.53 -11.84
C THR A 6 -8.46 11.18 -11.52
N TYR A 7 -9.27 10.11 -11.46
CA TYR A 7 -8.83 8.75 -11.20
C TYR A 7 -9.02 7.92 -12.46
N THR A 8 -7.93 7.40 -13.00
CA THR A 8 -7.94 6.49 -14.14
C THR A 8 -7.61 5.08 -13.66
N PRO A 9 -8.50 4.09 -13.80
CA PRO A 9 -8.18 2.71 -13.43
C PRO A 9 -7.07 2.18 -14.35
N ILE A 10 -6.03 1.60 -13.73
CA ILE A 10 -4.89 1.01 -14.44
C ILE A 10 -5.04 -0.51 -14.48
N ALA A 11 -5.24 -1.14 -13.32
CA ALA A 11 -5.35 -2.59 -13.22
C ALA A 11 -6.17 -2.97 -11.97
N THR A 12 -6.90 -4.08 -12.08
CA THR A 12 -7.57 -4.72 -10.95
C THR A 12 -7.19 -6.20 -10.94
N THR A 13 -6.81 -6.70 -9.77
CA THR A 13 -6.56 -8.12 -9.51
C THR A 13 -7.49 -8.60 -8.42
N THR A 14 -8.27 -9.66 -8.71
CA THR A 14 -9.01 -10.42 -7.70
C THR A 14 -8.36 -11.80 -7.60
N LEU A 15 -7.97 -12.20 -6.41
CA LEU A 15 -7.26 -13.46 -6.22
C LEU A 15 -8.18 -14.66 -6.37
N GLY A 16 -7.93 -15.50 -7.36
CA GLY A 16 -8.58 -16.82 -7.52
C GLY A 16 -7.97 -17.91 -6.63
N SER A 17 -6.78 -17.70 -6.10
CA SER A 17 -6.09 -18.55 -5.14
C SER A 17 -5.22 -17.72 -4.19
N ALA A 18 -4.86 -18.29 -3.04
CA ALA A 18 -4.02 -17.60 -2.06
C ALA A 18 -2.62 -17.32 -2.62
N GLN A 19 -2.10 -16.10 -2.40
CA GLN A 19 -0.78 -15.67 -2.89
C GLN A 19 -0.02 -14.88 -1.82
N ALA A 20 1.29 -15.11 -1.71
CA ALA A 20 2.13 -14.39 -0.76
C ALA A 20 2.35 -12.91 -1.14
N THR A 21 2.39 -12.62 -2.44
CA THR A 21 2.66 -11.28 -2.97
C THR A 21 1.80 -11.02 -4.20
N VAL A 22 1.29 -9.79 -4.31
CA VAL A 22 0.63 -9.25 -5.50
C VAL A 22 1.48 -8.10 -6.03
N SER A 23 1.80 -8.12 -7.33
CA SER A 23 2.66 -7.13 -7.96
C SER A 23 1.93 -6.39 -9.07
N PHE A 24 2.18 -5.07 -9.16
CA PHE A 24 1.76 -4.21 -10.26
C PHE A 24 2.99 -3.66 -10.97
N ASN A 25 2.94 -3.68 -12.28
CA ASN A 25 3.94 -3.09 -13.17
C ASN A 25 3.22 -2.48 -14.39
N SER A 26 3.97 -1.95 -15.34
CA SER A 26 3.40 -1.44 -16.60
C SER A 26 2.42 -0.28 -16.43
N PHE A 27 2.76 0.68 -15.56
CA PHE A 27 2.03 1.93 -15.38
C PHE A 27 2.91 3.13 -15.72
N SER A 28 2.36 4.11 -16.45
CA SER A 28 3.08 5.32 -16.85
C SER A 28 2.10 6.45 -17.16
N GLY A 29 2.61 7.69 -17.22
CA GLY A 29 1.82 8.84 -17.66
C GLY A 29 0.94 9.47 -16.58
N TYR A 30 1.16 9.16 -15.32
CA TYR A 30 0.43 9.73 -14.17
C TYR A 30 1.35 10.54 -13.28
N THR A 31 0.76 11.42 -12.46
CA THR A 31 1.48 12.18 -11.44
C THR A 31 1.66 11.34 -10.18
N ASP A 32 0.58 10.76 -9.69
CA ASP A 32 0.54 9.95 -8.49
C ASP A 32 -0.18 8.62 -8.76
N LEU A 33 -0.02 7.66 -7.85
CA LEU A 33 -0.74 6.40 -7.89
C LEU A 33 -1.56 6.21 -6.60
N ILE A 34 -2.77 5.66 -6.76
CA ILE A 34 -3.61 5.20 -5.65
C ILE A 34 -3.80 3.71 -5.78
N LEU A 35 -3.46 2.97 -4.73
CA LEU A 35 -3.71 1.55 -4.66
C LEU A 35 -4.72 1.26 -3.55
N VAL A 36 -5.83 0.64 -3.94
CA VAL A 36 -6.92 0.25 -3.04
C VAL A 36 -6.88 -1.27 -2.87
N VAL A 37 -6.85 -1.72 -1.64
CA VAL A 37 -6.85 -3.14 -1.27
C VAL A 37 -8.05 -3.42 -0.38
N ALA A 38 -8.78 -4.49 -0.67
CA ALA A 38 -9.80 -5.04 0.22
C ALA A 38 -9.57 -6.55 0.35
N GLY A 39 -9.33 -7.03 1.57
CA GLY A 39 -9.00 -8.45 1.72
C GLY A 39 -8.70 -8.90 3.13
N THR A 40 -8.36 -10.17 3.21
CA THR A 40 -7.90 -10.86 4.42
C THR A 40 -6.59 -11.59 4.13
N VAL A 41 -5.91 -12.00 5.18
CA VAL A 41 -4.65 -12.76 5.09
C VAL A 41 -4.78 -14.09 5.82
N SER A 42 -4.01 -15.09 5.43
CA SER A 42 -4.05 -16.42 6.04
C SER A 42 -3.50 -16.46 7.48
N THR A 43 -2.64 -15.49 7.81
CA THR A 43 -2.10 -15.28 9.16
C THR A 43 -2.20 -13.80 9.48
N ALA A 44 -2.89 -13.44 10.57
CA ALA A 44 -3.07 -12.04 10.97
C ALA A 44 -1.70 -11.34 11.11
N ASN A 45 -1.48 -10.33 10.29
CA ASN A 45 -0.21 -9.62 10.23
C ASN A 45 -0.35 -8.27 9.51
N ASN A 46 0.72 -7.49 9.54
CA ASN A 46 0.85 -6.23 8.83
C ASN A 46 1.34 -6.49 7.39
N PRO A 47 0.54 -6.20 6.37
CA PRO A 47 1.00 -6.23 4.98
C PRO A 47 2.22 -5.33 4.75
N THR A 48 3.01 -5.70 3.76
CA THR A 48 4.23 -5.00 3.39
C THR A 48 4.13 -4.40 2.00
N LEU A 49 4.70 -3.22 1.82
CA LEU A 49 4.81 -2.54 0.54
C LEU A 49 6.28 -2.36 0.19
N ARG A 50 6.66 -2.78 -1.01
CA ARG A 50 7.98 -2.53 -1.60
C ARG A 50 7.85 -1.91 -2.98
N PHE A 51 8.91 -1.23 -3.41
CA PHE A 51 9.03 -0.66 -4.74
C PHE A 51 10.24 -1.24 -5.45
N ASN A 52 10.09 -1.54 -6.74
CA ASN A 52 11.15 -2.04 -7.61
C ASN A 52 11.86 -3.28 -7.04
N SER A 53 11.12 -4.12 -6.30
CA SER A 53 11.63 -5.31 -5.60
C SER A 53 12.81 -5.02 -4.66
N ASP A 54 12.99 -3.76 -4.24
CA ASP A 54 14.05 -3.37 -3.31
C ASP A 54 13.78 -4.01 -1.93
N SER A 55 14.70 -4.87 -1.50
CA SER A 55 14.69 -5.53 -0.19
C SER A 55 15.78 -5.00 0.74
N GLY A 56 16.48 -3.93 0.36
CA GLY A 56 17.46 -3.25 1.19
C GLY A 56 16.83 -2.48 2.34
N SER A 57 17.64 -2.08 3.31
CA SER A 57 17.23 -1.32 4.50
C SER A 57 16.92 0.16 4.17
N ASN A 58 16.19 0.39 3.08
CA ASN A 58 15.93 1.70 2.50
C ASN A 58 14.59 2.31 2.91
N TYR A 59 13.79 1.61 3.73
CA TYR A 59 12.45 2.05 4.11
C TYR A 59 12.40 2.57 5.54
N SER A 60 11.43 3.45 5.77
CA SER A 60 11.03 3.91 7.11
C SER A 60 9.52 4.13 7.11
N TRP A 61 8.91 4.04 8.28
CA TRP A 61 7.48 4.30 8.43
C TRP A 61 7.15 4.81 9.84
N ARG A 62 6.03 5.54 9.95
CA ARG A 62 5.40 6.00 11.19
C ARG A 62 3.91 5.79 11.09
N TYR A 63 3.25 5.58 12.24
CA TYR A 63 1.80 5.43 12.28
C TYR A 63 1.16 6.11 13.48
N LEU A 64 -0.13 6.37 13.31
CA LEU A 64 -1.11 6.68 14.35
C LEU A 64 -2.25 5.68 14.20
N ALA A 65 -2.71 5.09 15.31
CA ALA A 65 -3.78 4.10 15.33
C ALA A 65 -4.76 4.37 16.47
N GLY A 66 -6.04 4.02 16.25
CA GLY A 66 -7.08 4.02 17.25
C GLY A 66 -7.94 2.77 17.16
N ASN A 67 -8.23 2.13 18.30
CA ASN A 67 -9.05 0.91 18.38
C ASN A 67 -10.39 1.13 19.11
N GLY A 68 -10.81 2.38 19.29
CA GLY A 68 -12.03 2.72 20.03
C GLY A 68 -11.84 2.87 21.54
N SER A 69 -10.78 2.32 22.11
CA SER A 69 -10.46 2.40 23.54
C SER A 69 -9.20 3.18 23.83
N SER A 70 -8.22 3.12 22.92
CA SER A 70 -6.93 3.78 23.06
C SER A 70 -6.39 4.25 21.71
N ALA A 71 -5.49 5.24 21.76
CA ALA A 71 -4.68 5.65 20.63
C ALA A 71 -3.24 5.15 20.84
N SER A 72 -2.58 4.79 19.74
CA SER A 72 -1.17 4.39 19.75
C SER A 72 -0.43 5.00 18.57
N THR A 73 0.87 5.15 18.72
CA THR A 73 1.76 5.65 17.68
C THR A 73 3.06 4.86 17.72
N GLY A 74 3.75 4.79 16.59
CA GLY A 74 5.04 4.14 16.51
C GLY A 74 5.69 4.32 15.15
N GLY A 75 6.82 3.64 14.97
CA GLY A 75 7.53 3.68 13.71
C GLY A 75 8.89 3.04 13.77
N SER A 76 9.47 2.85 12.60
CA SER A 76 10.78 2.25 12.45
C SER A 76 11.53 2.86 11.27
N ALA A 77 12.86 2.79 11.31
CA ALA A 77 13.74 3.19 10.24
C ALA A 77 14.62 2.00 9.81
N ASN A 78 15.28 2.13 8.66
CA ASN A 78 16.15 1.10 8.10
C ASN A 78 15.46 -0.26 7.94
N GLN A 79 14.22 -0.22 7.48
CA GLN A 79 13.40 -1.38 7.22
C GLN A 79 13.53 -1.84 5.77
N THR A 80 13.18 -3.10 5.50
CA THR A 80 13.18 -3.69 4.15
C THR A 80 11.85 -3.52 3.42
N SER A 81 10.86 -2.87 4.05
CA SER A 81 9.54 -2.57 3.49
C SER A 81 8.83 -1.49 4.30
N ILE A 82 7.81 -0.88 3.72
CA ILE A 82 6.81 -0.08 4.46
C ILE A 82 5.76 -1.05 5.00
N LEU A 83 5.46 -0.97 6.29
CA LEU A 83 4.35 -1.70 6.89
C LEU A 83 3.06 -0.87 6.80
N THR A 84 1.94 -1.54 6.97
CA THR A 84 0.60 -0.93 7.08
C THR A 84 -0.15 -1.49 8.29
N GLY A 85 -1.38 -1.05 8.52
CA GLY A 85 -2.24 -1.61 9.56
C GLY A 85 -2.52 -3.09 9.35
N GLY A 86 -2.65 -3.84 10.45
CA GLY A 86 -2.78 -5.29 10.45
C GLY A 86 -4.10 -5.79 9.88
N LEU A 87 -4.03 -6.73 8.95
CA LEU A 87 -5.20 -7.45 8.44
C LEU A 87 -5.48 -8.70 9.28
N GLY A 88 -6.76 -9.03 9.37
CA GLY A 88 -7.25 -10.25 9.98
C GLY A 88 -7.41 -11.41 9.01
N THR A 89 -7.75 -12.56 9.55
CA THR A 89 -7.95 -13.78 8.75
C THR A 89 -9.37 -13.97 8.25
N SER A 90 -10.35 -13.28 8.84
CA SER A 90 -11.79 -13.43 8.55
C SER A 90 -12.50 -12.13 8.23
N THR A 91 -12.21 -11.06 8.94
CA THR A 91 -12.83 -9.74 8.67
C THR A 91 -12.06 -9.01 7.60
N ILE A 92 -12.76 -8.58 6.55
CA ILE A 92 -12.14 -7.80 5.46
C ILE A 92 -11.66 -6.46 6.02
N GLY A 93 -10.38 -6.19 5.83
CA GLY A 93 -9.80 -4.89 6.03
C GLY A 93 -9.59 -4.17 4.70
N ASN A 94 -9.59 -2.85 4.74
CA ASN A 94 -9.32 -2.02 3.57
C ASN A 94 -8.04 -1.20 3.81
N ILE A 95 -7.21 -1.11 2.77
CA ILE A 95 -6.01 -0.27 2.76
C ILE A 95 -6.05 0.61 1.52
N ILE A 96 -5.80 1.89 1.69
CA ILE A 96 -5.62 2.84 0.58
C ILE A 96 -4.22 3.42 0.70
N TYR A 97 -3.39 3.18 -0.30
CA TYR A 97 -2.07 3.79 -0.44
C TYR A 97 -2.14 4.94 -1.42
N HIS A 98 -1.61 6.09 -1.04
CA HIS A 98 -1.33 7.20 -1.94
C HIS A 98 0.18 7.29 -2.13
N ILE A 99 0.66 6.98 -3.32
CA ILE A 99 2.06 6.97 -3.70
C ILE A 99 2.32 8.25 -4.48
N ASN A 100 2.99 9.20 -3.83
CA ASN A 100 3.18 10.53 -4.39
C ASN A 100 4.34 10.55 -5.38
N ASN A 101 4.15 11.25 -6.50
CA ASN A 101 5.17 11.61 -7.46
C ASN A 101 6.09 10.43 -7.84
N TYR A 102 5.47 9.29 -8.13
CA TYR A 102 6.13 7.99 -8.27
C TYR A 102 7.19 7.94 -9.38
N SER A 103 7.03 8.72 -10.44
CA SER A 103 7.93 8.76 -11.60
C SER A 103 9.10 9.73 -11.45
N ASN A 104 9.13 10.56 -10.40
CA ASN A 104 10.21 11.50 -10.13
C ASN A 104 11.54 10.77 -9.91
N THR A 105 12.64 11.33 -10.41
CA THR A 105 13.99 10.73 -10.28
C THR A 105 14.97 11.56 -9.45
N THR A 106 14.48 12.61 -8.78
CA THR A 106 15.33 13.53 -8.01
C THR A 106 15.05 13.51 -6.50
N THR A 107 13.89 12.98 -6.09
CA THR A 107 13.48 12.94 -4.68
C THR A 107 13.19 11.51 -4.22
N ASN A 108 13.36 11.26 -2.92
CA ASN A 108 12.90 10.02 -2.29
C ASN A 108 11.37 9.90 -2.42
N LYS A 109 10.86 8.68 -2.39
CA LYS A 109 9.43 8.42 -2.54
C LYS A 109 8.72 8.37 -1.20
N THR A 110 7.58 9.04 -1.13
CA THR A 110 6.73 9.05 0.06
C THR A 110 5.39 8.41 -0.23
N VAL A 111 4.84 7.76 0.78
CA VAL A 111 3.54 7.10 0.74
C VAL A 111 2.75 7.51 1.96
N ILE A 112 1.49 7.85 1.76
CA ILE A 112 0.51 7.94 2.84
C ILE A 112 -0.42 6.74 2.68
N ASN A 113 -0.70 5.99 3.74
CA ASN A 113 -1.72 4.98 3.68
C ASN A 113 -2.68 5.07 4.86
N ARG A 114 -3.90 4.63 4.62
CA ARG A 114 -4.97 4.50 5.60
C ARG A 114 -5.44 3.06 5.58
N HIS A 115 -5.60 2.49 6.75
CA HIS A 115 -6.14 1.16 6.94
C HIS A 115 -7.34 1.22 7.88
N ASN A 116 -8.31 0.38 7.62
CA ASN A 116 -9.41 0.15 8.54
C ASN A 116 -9.80 -1.33 8.57
N ARG A 117 -10.16 -1.78 9.75
CA ARG A 117 -10.81 -3.06 10.01
C ARG A 117 -11.79 -2.86 11.16
N ALA A 118 -13.08 -3.06 10.91
CA ALA A 118 -14.15 -2.66 11.82
C ALA A 118 -14.14 -3.41 13.17
N ASP A 119 -13.52 -4.59 13.22
CA ASP A 119 -13.37 -5.42 14.42
C ASP A 119 -12.06 -5.17 15.19
N ASP A 120 -11.23 -4.20 14.73
CA ASP A 120 -9.93 -3.94 15.33
C ASP A 120 -9.61 -2.45 15.44
N SER A 121 -9.26 -1.80 14.31
CA SER A 121 -8.70 -0.46 14.38
C SER A 121 -8.84 0.32 13.07
N VAL A 122 -8.67 1.64 13.20
CA VAL A 122 -8.38 2.55 12.10
C VAL A 122 -6.98 3.10 12.28
N THR A 123 -6.20 3.15 11.19
CA THR A 123 -4.81 3.61 11.23
C THR A 123 -4.47 4.55 10.08
N ALA A 124 -3.56 5.49 10.34
CA ALA A 124 -2.93 6.32 9.33
C ALA A 124 -1.41 6.12 9.40
N TRP A 125 -0.78 5.93 8.25
CA TRP A 125 0.65 5.66 8.14
C TRP A 125 1.29 6.60 7.14
N VAL A 126 2.55 6.94 7.38
CA VAL A 126 3.44 7.52 6.39
C VAL A 126 4.62 6.59 6.19
N GLY A 127 5.00 6.40 4.93
CA GLY A 127 6.15 5.60 4.53
C GLY A 127 7.12 6.43 3.70
N LEU A 128 8.39 6.10 3.82
CA LEU A 128 9.48 6.66 3.02
C LEU A 128 10.29 5.51 2.41
N TRP A 129 10.54 5.58 1.12
CA TRP A 129 11.57 4.81 0.43
C TRP A 129 12.72 5.73 0.05
N ARG A 130 13.88 5.52 0.66
CA ARG A 130 15.11 6.29 0.43
C ARG A 130 15.80 5.86 -0.86
N ASN A 131 15.13 6.12 -1.96
CA ASN A 131 15.62 5.92 -3.31
C ASN A 131 15.01 6.96 -4.23
N THR A 132 15.79 7.55 -5.10
CA THR A 132 15.32 8.55 -6.07
C THR A 132 14.83 7.92 -7.37
N ALA A 133 15.08 6.64 -7.65
CA ALA A 133 14.61 5.97 -8.86
C ALA A 133 13.08 6.09 -9.01
N ALA A 134 12.61 6.21 -10.24
CA ALA A 134 11.18 6.10 -10.52
C ALA A 134 10.66 4.73 -10.07
N ILE A 135 9.44 4.69 -9.53
CA ILE A 135 8.78 3.42 -9.20
C ILE A 135 8.24 2.82 -10.50
N THR A 136 8.66 1.62 -10.81
CA THR A 136 8.22 0.82 -11.97
C THR A 136 7.49 -0.45 -11.57
N THR A 137 7.66 -0.87 -10.31
CA THR A 137 6.98 -2.05 -9.75
C THR A 137 6.53 -1.74 -8.32
N ILE A 138 5.33 -2.18 -7.98
CA ILE A 138 4.75 -2.12 -6.64
C ILE A 138 4.48 -3.55 -6.18
N ASP A 139 5.13 -3.99 -5.10
CA ASP A 139 4.99 -5.32 -4.54
C ASP A 139 4.29 -5.26 -3.18
N LEU A 140 3.17 -5.96 -3.05
CA LEU A 140 2.36 -6.05 -1.83
C LEU A 140 2.46 -7.45 -1.25
N GLY A 141 3.22 -7.60 -0.18
CA GLY A 141 3.32 -8.84 0.58
C GLY A 141 2.23 -8.96 1.66
N ALA A 142 1.81 -10.15 1.96
CA ALA A 142 0.84 -10.43 3.02
C ALA A 142 1.42 -10.33 4.46
N GLY A 143 2.72 -10.07 4.59
CA GLY A 143 3.37 -9.83 5.89
C GLY A 143 3.80 -11.07 6.67
N GLY A 144 3.60 -12.27 6.16
CA GLY A 144 4.02 -13.51 6.83
C GLY A 144 3.11 -14.71 6.56
N GLY A 145 2.21 -14.56 5.64
CA GLY A 145 1.33 -15.62 5.14
C GLY A 145 0.97 -15.32 3.70
N ASN A 146 -0.26 -15.62 3.33
CA ASN A 146 -0.79 -15.34 2.01
C ASN A 146 -1.98 -14.38 2.11
N TRP A 147 -2.19 -13.57 1.09
CA TRP A 147 -3.48 -12.97 0.79
C TRP A 147 -4.47 -14.09 0.51
N ASN A 148 -5.65 -14.03 1.09
CA ASN A 148 -6.67 -15.05 0.86
C ASN A 148 -7.36 -14.86 -0.49
N THR A 149 -7.87 -15.96 -1.03
CA THR A 149 -8.76 -15.96 -2.20
C THR A 149 -9.90 -14.96 -2.03
N GLY A 150 -10.24 -14.24 -3.09
CA GLY A 150 -11.25 -13.19 -3.08
C GLY A 150 -10.73 -11.80 -2.67
N SER A 151 -9.50 -11.68 -2.17
CA SER A 151 -8.89 -10.36 -1.93
C SER A 151 -8.73 -9.61 -3.25
N THR A 152 -9.04 -8.31 -3.23
CA THR A 152 -9.02 -7.43 -4.40
C THR A 152 -8.02 -6.31 -4.24
N PHE A 153 -7.37 -5.97 -5.35
CA PHE A 153 -6.34 -4.95 -5.45
C PHE A 153 -6.61 -4.12 -6.70
N THR A 154 -6.83 -2.83 -6.56
CA THR A 154 -7.08 -1.94 -7.70
C THR A 154 -6.11 -0.78 -7.68
N LEU A 155 -5.34 -0.64 -8.76
CA LEU A 155 -4.41 0.46 -8.97
C LEU A 155 -5.06 1.51 -9.87
N TYR A 156 -5.00 2.77 -9.44
CA TYR A 156 -5.42 3.96 -10.17
C TYR A 156 -4.24 4.90 -10.39
N GLY A 157 -4.26 5.60 -11.50
CA GLY A 157 -3.40 6.75 -11.77
C GLY A 157 -4.14 8.05 -11.57
N ILE A 158 -3.46 9.05 -11.02
CA ILE A 158 -3.92 10.43 -10.96
C ILE A 158 -3.13 11.24 -11.99
N GLN A 159 -3.84 11.96 -12.86
CA GLN A 159 -3.24 12.93 -13.77
C GLN A 159 -3.40 14.33 -13.19
N ALA A 160 -2.33 15.12 -13.20
CA ALA A 160 -2.47 16.55 -13.04
C ALA A 160 -3.26 17.13 -14.22
N ALA A 161 -4.15 18.06 -13.93
CA ALA A 161 -4.91 18.79 -14.94
C ALA A 161 -3.99 19.74 -15.72
#